data_5e535ba49ce2ceb0d654d73da405351d
#
_entry.id   5e535ba49ce2ceb0d654d73da405351d
#
_cell.length_a   1.000
_cell.length_b   1.000
_cell.length_c   1.000
_cell.angle_alpha   90.00
_cell.angle_beta   90.00
_cell.angle_gamma   90.00
#
_symmetry.space_group_name_H-M   'P 1'
#
loop_
_entity.id
_entity.type
_entity.pdbx_description
1 polymer ?
#
loop_
_entity_poly.entity_id
_entity_poly.type
_entity_poly.pdbx_seq_one_letter_code
_entity_poly.pdbx_strand_id
1 'polypeptide(L)'
;LVLPPGDVGIALDRIEFVTKSIVKEHAGLMVVLGGEHLLTYSVVRALKNNIDTLVVFDAHLDARNEYLGSTLNHATFLRKLVEDGTKVVHIGSRAYSKEELEYISSKDVKVIGVLEALKGEVDLNDLNKVYISIDMDVFDPSIAPGVSNPEPFGLNHFEFMRVLKKIFEKSSEVVALDIVELNPLVDVGDVTSILAAKIVIEASGLYLKRREVSRIK
;
A
#
# COMPACT_ATOMS: atom_id res chain seq x y z
N LEU A 1 7.33 7.48 15.96
CA LEU A 1 6.10 7.45 16.74
C LEU A 1 6.18 6.30 17.77
N VAL A 2 5.92 6.58 19.05
CA VAL A 2 5.86 5.57 20.09
C VAL A 2 4.43 5.04 20.18
N LEU A 3 4.24 3.75 19.95
CA LEU A 3 2.95 3.07 20.04
C LEU A 3 2.90 2.20 21.31
N PRO A 4 1.75 2.11 22.00
CA PRO A 4 1.61 1.27 23.18
C PRO A 4 1.59 -0.20 22.74
N PRO A 5 2.38 -1.07 23.37
CA PRO A 5 2.33 -2.49 23.08
C PRO A 5 0.96 -3.07 23.50
N GLY A 6 0.35 -3.86 22.62
CA GLY A 6 -0.86 -4.63 22.92
C GLY A 6 -2.19 -3.86 22.85
N ASP A 7 -2.20 -2.56 22.56
CA ASP A 7 -3.43 -1.79 22.36
C ASP A 7 -3.51 -1.26 20.92
N VAL A 8 -4.15 -2.04 20.06
CA VAL A 8 -4.32 -1.72 18.63
C VAL A 8 -5.14 -0.43 18.43
N GLY A 9 -6.20 -0.24 19.22
CA GLY A 9 -7.06 0.95 19.11
C GLY A 9 -6.28 2.25 19.36
N ILE A 10 -5.56 2.32 20.49
CA ILE A 10 -4.74 3.49 20.80
C ILE A 10 -3.60 3.67 19.79
N ALA A 11 -3.02 2.58 19.27
CA ALA A 11 -2.02 2.69 18.22
C ALA A 11 -2.57 3.33 16.95
N LEU A 12 -3.74 2.88 16.48
CA LEU A 12 -4.42 3.44 15.31
C LEU A 12 -4.78 4.91 15.48
N ASP A 13 -5.33 5.30 16.65
CA ASP A 13 -5.67 6.68 16.94
C ASP A 13 -4.45 7.60 16.94
N ARG A 14 -3.31 7.13 17.48
CA ARG A 14 -2.05 7.89 17.45
C ARG A 14 -1.51 8.07 16.04
N ILE A 15 -1.55 7.01 15.21
CA ILE A 15 -1.14 7.08 13.80
C ILE A 15 -2.01 8.10 13.07
N GLU A 16 -3.33 8.02 13.22
CA GLU A 16 -4.28 8.95 12.59
C GLU A 16 -4.01 10.40 13.03
N PHE A 17 -3.83 10.64 14.33
CA PHE A 17 -3.55 11.98 14.87
C PHE A 17 -2.25 12.57 14.31
N VAL A 18 -1.17 11.81 14.32
CA VAL A 18 0.13 12.29 13.81
C VAL A 18 0.08 12.53 12.31
N THR A 19 -0.57 11.64 11.55
CA THR A 19 -0.77 11.81 10.11
C THR A 19 -1.52 13.11 9.79
N LYS A 20 -2.63 13.38 10.49
CA LYS A 20 -3.40 14.64 10.35
C LYS A 20 -2.54 15.86 10.64
N SER A 21 -1.68 15.80 11.64
CA SER A 21 -0.79 16.90 12.01
C SER A 21 0.25 17.17 10.91
N ILE A 22 0.89 16.11 10.40
CA ILE A 22 1.90 16.22 9.33
C ILE A 22 1.29 16.82 8.06
N VAL A 23 0.15 16.31 7.62
CA VAL A 23 -0.51 16.76 6.38
C VAL A 23 -0.95 18.22 6.48
N LYS A 24 -1.34 18.67 7.66
CA LYS A 24 -1.73 20.07 7.90
C LYS A 24 -0.54 21.05 7.83
N GLU A 25 0.63 20.60 8.24
CA GLU A 25 1.82 21.46 8.38
C GLU A 25 2.78 21.39 7.19
N HIS A 26 2.74 20.29 6.46
CA HIS A 26 3.72 20.02 5.40
C HIS A 26 3.05 19.71 4.06
N ALA A 27 3.54 20.37 3.01
CA ALA A 27 3.17 20.08 1.62
C ALA A 27 4.29 19.27 0.95
N GLY A 28 4.00 18.05 0.54
CA GLY A 28 4.96 17.18 -0.13
C GLY A 28 4.51 15.73 -0.14
N LEU A 29 5.30 14.86 -0.73
CA LEU A 29 5.07 13.43 -0.64
C LEU A 29 5.32 12.96 0.79
N MET A 30 4.29 12.48 1.46
CA MET A 30 4.45 11.83 2.75
C MET A 30 4.84 10.37 2.54
N VAL A 31 5.88 9.93 3.24
CA VAL A 31 6.29 8.51 3.25
C VAL A 31 6.13 7.98 4.67
N VAL A 32 5.40 6.87 4.80
CA VAL A 32 5.20 6.16 6.05
C VAL A 32 5.97 4.84 5.98
N LEU A 33 6.86 4.62 6.94
CA LEU A 33 7.52 3.33 7.11
C LEU A 33 6.86 2.62 8.26
N GLY A 34 6.28 1.50 7.96
CA GLY A 34 5.45 0.78 8.90
C GLY A 34 5.96 -0.59 9.28
N GLY A 35 5.19 -1.22 10.13
CA GLY A 35 5.23 -2.64 10.44
C GLY A 35 4.04 -3.31 9.75
N GLU A 36 3.03 -3.69 10.54
CA GLU A 36 1.83 -4.38 10.10
C GLU A 36 0.95 -3.51 9.18
N HIS A 37 0.35 -4.12 8.15
CA HIS A 37 -0.46 -3.46 7.11
C HIS A 37 -1.69 -2.71 7.65
N LEU A 38 -2.17 -3.04 8.84
CA LEU A 38 -3.28 -2.32 9.49
C LEU A 38 -3.00 -0.82 9.68
N LEU A 39 -1.73 -0.37 9.72
CA LEU A 39 -1.42 1.05 9.84
C LEU A 39 -2.03 1.88 8.69
N THR A 40 -2.11 1.30 7.49
CA THR A 40 -2.70 1.92 6.30
C THR A 40 -4.14 2.36 6.54
N TYR A 41 -4.90 1.61 7.32
CA TYR A 41 -6.26 1.98 7.72
C TYR A 41 -6.30 3.36 8.40
N SER A 42 -5.43 3.61 9.37
CA SER A 42 -5.39 4.90 10.08
C SER A 42 -4.87 6.04 9.22
N VAL A 43 -3.88 5.77 8.37
CA VAL A 43 -3.31 6.79 7.49
C VAL A 43 -4.34 7.21 6.43
N VAL A 44 -5.05 6.26 5.81
CA VAL A 44 -6.11 6.55 4.84
C VAL A 44 -7.26 7.33 5.49
N ARG A 45 -7.68 6.98 6.70
CA ARG A 45 -8.69 7.74 7.44
C ARG A 45 -8.25 9.18 7.71
N ALA A 46 -6.99 9.37 8.08
CA ALA A 46 -6.43 10.72 8.27
C ALA A 46 -6.42 11.54 6.97
N LEU A 47 -6.23 10.89 5.82
CA LEU A 47 -6.15 11.48 4.50
C LEU A 47 -7.49 11.50 3.73
N LYS A 48 -8.60 11.08 4.32
CA LYS A 48 -9.89 10.88 3.65
C LYS A 48 -10.32 12.05 2.74
N ASN A 49 -10.00 13.28 3.12
CA ASN A 49 -10.35 14.48 2.34
C ASN A 49 -9.22 14.90 1.35
N ASN A 50 -8.12 14.21 1.36
CA ASN A 50 -6.93 14.54 0.56
C ASN A 50 -6.68 13.55 -0.57
N ILE A 51 -7.28 12.36 -0.52
CA ILE A 51 -7.13 11.30 -1.50
C ILE A 51 -8.48 10.88 -2.07
N ASP A 52 -8.46 10.41 -3.31
CA ASP A 52 -9.64 9.86 -3.99
C ASP A 52 -9.54 8.34 -4.15
N THR A 53 -8.33 7.82 -4.21
CA THR A 53 -8.09 6.39 -4.48
C THR A 53 -6.92 5.87 -3.65
N LEU A 54 -7.12 4.72 -3.03
CA LEU A 54 -6.06 3.89 -2.47
C LEU A 54 -5.60 2.88 -3.53
N VAL A 55 -4.32 2.87 -3.83
CA VAL A 55 -3.68 1.81 -4.64
C VAL A 55 -2.88 0.92 -3.70
N VAL A 56 -3.20 -0.36 -3.66
CA VAL A 56 -2.53 -1.35 -2.81
C VAL A 56 -1.73 -2.31 -3.69
N PHE A 57 -0.45 -2.46 -3.40
CA PHE A 57 0.40 -3.54 -3.90
C PHE A 57 0.52 -4.60 -2.81
N ASP A 58 0.02 -5.81 -3.07
CA ASP A 58 -0.05 -6.85 -2.06
C ASP A 58 -0.29 -8.23 -2.71
N ALA A 59 0.30 -9.28 -2.15
CA ALA A 59 0.00 -10.66 -2.53
C ALA A 59 -1.38 -11.11 -2.04
N HIS A 60 -1.83 -10.56 -0.91
CA HIS A 60 -3.07 -10.90 -0.22
C HIS A 60 -4.19 -9.89 -0.53
N LEU A 61 -5.46 -10.28 -0.36
CA LEU A 61 -6.57 -9.32 -0.48
C LEU A 61 -6.86 -8.57 0.80
N ASP A 62 -6.46 -9.11 1.96
CA ASP A 62 -6.65 -8.50 3.28
C ASP A 62 -8.07 -7.98 3.58
N ALA A 63 -9.03 -8.72 3.03
CA ALA A 63 -10.44 -8.35 3.05
C ALA A 63 -11.31 -9.31 3.90
N ARG A 64 -10.69 -10.02 4.86
CA ARG A 64 -11.40 -10.89 5.79
C ARG A 64 -12.30 -10.07 6.71
N ASN A 65 -13.41 -10.67 7.11
CA ASN A 65 -14.27 -10.08 8.14
C ASN A 65 -13.61 -10.10 9.53
N GLU A 66 -12.92 -11.20 9.82
CA GLU A 66 -12.23 -11.47 11.06
C GLU A 66 -11.02 -12.38 10.80
N TYR A 67 -9.94 -12.20 11.52
CA TYR A 67 -8.79 -13.07 11.48
C TYR A 67 -8.21 -13.24 12.89
N LEU A 68 -8.00 -14.47 13.33
CA LEU A 68 -7.51 -14.85 14.66
C LEU A 68 -8.28 -14.19 15.82
N GLY A 69 -9.62 -14.09 15.70
CA GLY A 69 -10.47 -13.50 16.74
C GLY A 69 -10.46 -11.96 16.78
N SER A 70 -9.88 -11.29 15.78
CA SER A 70 -9.85 -9.83 15.69
C SER A 70 -10.37 -9.35 14.34
N THR A 71 -11.11 -8.25 14.38
CA THR A 71 -11.56 -7.50 13.20
C THR A 71 -10.63 -6.33 12.85
N LEU A 72 -9.54 -6.16 13.62
CA LEU A 72 -8.54 -5.09 13.44
C LEU A 72 -7.14 -5.72 13.39
N ASN A 73 -6.70 -6.11 12.20
CA ASN A 73 -5.36 -6.62 11.90
C ASN A 73 -5.06 -6.49 10.40
N HIS A 74 -3.83 -6.89 9.97
CA HIS A 74 -3.41 -6.85 8.58
C HIS A 74 -4.41 -7.50 7.62
N ALA A 75 -4.95 -8.69 7.94
CA ALA A 75 -5.84 -9.44 7.05
C ALA A 75 -7.27 -8.85 6.93
N THR A 76 -7.59 -7.75 7.61
CA THR A 76 -8.95 -7.17 7.67
C THR A 76 -9.00 -5.68 7.28
N PHE A 77 -7.85 -5.02 7.15
CA PHE A 77 -7.79 -3.56 6.98
C PHE A 77 -8.47 -3.10 5.69
N LEU A 78 -8.30 -3.84 4.59
CA LEU A 78 -8.88 -3.45 3.30
C LEU A 78 -10.40 -3.50 3.34
N ARG A 79 -10.97 -4.53 3.97
CA ARG A 79 -12.42 -4.61 4.17
C ARG A 79 -12.96 -3.37 4.89
N LYS A 80 -12.29 -2.93 5.96
CA LYS A 80 -12.67 -1.73 6.71
C LYS A 80 -12.65 -0.48 5.85
N LEU A 81 -11.62 -0.31 5.03
CA LEU A 81 -11.53 0.84 4.13
C LEU A 81 -12.60 0.83 3.04
N VAL A 82 -12.90 -0.34 2.48
CA VAL A 82 -13.99 -0.50 1.51
C VAL A 82 -15.35 -0.21 2.14
N GLU A 83 -15.60 -0.67 3.36
CA GLU A 83 -16.83 -0.37 4.14
C GLU A 83 -16.94 1.14 4.45
N ASP A 84 -15.84 1.83 4.69
CA ASP A 84 -15.76 3.29 4.90
C ASP A 84 -15.89 4.09 3.58
N GLY A 85 -16.09 3.41 2.44
CA GLY A 85 -16.31 4.01 1.11
C GLY A 85 -15.04 4.44 0.39
N THR A 86 -13.88 3.92 0.76
CA THR A 86 -12.61 4.18 0.06
C THR A 86 -12.63 3.47 -1.31
N LYS A 87 -12.34 4.20 -2.39
CA LYS A 87 -12.10 3.61 -3.72
C LYS A 87 -10.74 2.92 -3.72
N VAL A 88 -10.71 1.66 -4.14
CA VAL A 88 -9.51 0.82 -4.09
C VAL A 88 -9.15 0.26 -5.46
N VAL A 89 -7.85 0.30 -5.77
CA VAL A 89 -7.22 -0.48 -6.84
C VAL A 89 -6.19 -1.39 -6.19
N HIS A 90 -6.42 -2.69 -6.24
CA HIS A 90 -5.55 -3.71 -5.65
C HIS A 90 -4.72 -4.39 -6.75
N ILE A 91 -3.41 -4.52 -6.55
CA ILE A 91 -2.46 -4.99 -7.56
C ILE A 91 -1.55 -6.08 -6.99
N GLY A 92 -1.50 -7.22 -7.65
CA GLY A 92 -0.57 -8.31 -7.33
C GLY A 92 -1.18 -9.48 -6.58
N SER A 93 -2.49 -9.44 -6.27
CA SER A 93 -3.14 -10.49 -5.48
C SER A 93 -3.01 -11.87 -6.13
N ARG A 94 -2.66 -12.86 -5.29
CA ARG A 94 -2.50 -14.27 -5.65
C ARG A 94 -2.80 -15.23 -4.51
N ALA A 95 -2.97 -14.71 -3.29
CA ALA A 95 -3.32 -15.46 -2.09
C ALA A 95 -4.56 -14.82 -1.42
N TYR A 96 -5.66 -15.56 -1.36
CA TYR A 96 -6.91 -15.10 -0.76
C TYR A 96 -7.84 -16.27 -0.48
N SER A 97 -8.75 -16.09 0.46
CA SER A 97 -9.83 -17.03 0.74
C SER A 97 -11.00 -16.83 -0.22
N LYS A 98 -11.87 -17.85 -0.31
CA LYS A 98 -13.11 -17.72 -1.06
C LYS A 98 -14.01 -16.60 -0.53
N GLU A 99 -14.06 -16.42 0.78
CA GLU A 99 -14.82 -15.33 1.44
C GLU A 99 -14.36 -13.95 0.98
N GLU A 100 -13.03 -13.72 0.95
CA GLU A 100 -12.46 -12.45 0.50
C GLU A 100 -12.79 -12.16 -0.96
N LEU A 101 -12.65 -13.18 -1.82
CA LEU A 101 -12.97 -13.04 -3.24
C LEU A 101 -14.46 -12.72 -3.47
N GLU A 102 -15.36 -13.40 -2.78
CA GLU A 102 -16.81 -13.15 -2.85
C GLU A 102 -17.14 -11.73 -2.35
N TYR A 103 -16.54 -11.30 -1.24
CA TYR A 103 -16.72 -9.96 -0.71
C TYR A 103 -16.24 -8.89 -1.69
N ILE A 104 -15.01 -8.96 -2.13
CA ILE A 104 -14.40 -7.97 -3.05
C ILE A 104 -15.15 -7.91 -4.39
N SER A 105 -15.55 -9.06 -4.94
CA SER A 105 -16.35 -9.12 -6.18
C SER A 105 -17.72 -8.47 -6.06
N SER A 106 -18.25 -8.31 -4.84
CA SER A 106 -19.51 -7.63 -4.56
C SER A 106 -19.37 -6.11 -4.36
N LYS A 107 -18.14 -5.59 -4.41
CA LYS A 107 -17.80 -4.19 -4.14
C LYS A 107 -17.16 -3.52 -5.37
N ASP A 108 -17.13 -2.20 -5.36
CA ASP A 108 -16.43 -1.42 -6.38
C ASP A 108 -14.92 -1.34 -6.06
N VAL A 109 -14.29 -2.51 -6.08
CA VAL A 109 -12.85 -2.69 -5.89
C VAL A 109 -12.26 -3.22 -7.20
N LYS A 110 -11.32 -2.48 -7.76
CA LYS A 110 -10.60 -2.93 -8.94
C LYS A 110 -9.44 -3.83 -8.51
N VAL A 111 -9.51 -5.10 -8.88
CA VAL A 111 -8.43 -6.07 -8.64
C VAL A 111 -7.69 -6.34 -9.94
N ILE A 112 -6.37 -6.16 -9.89
CA ILE A 112 -5.43 -6.49 -10.96
C ILE A 112 -4.57 -7.63 -10.41
N GLY A 113 -4.82 -8.85 -10.84
CA GLY A 113 -4.09 -10.02 -10.38
C GLY A 113 -2.61 -9.97 -10.76
N VAL A 114 -1.81 -10.83 -10.13
CA VAL A 114 -0.37 -10.86 -10.36
C VAL A 114 -0.02 -11.10 -11.84
N LEU A 115 -0.75 -11.95 -12.56
CA LEU A 115 -0.46 -12.25 -13.97
C LEU A 115 -0.66 -11.05 -14.89
N GLU A 116 -1.68 -10.23 -14.64
CA GLU A 116 -1.93 -8.99 -15.37
C GLU A 116 -0.85 -7.95 -15.05
N ALA A 117 -0.47 -7.85 -13.77
CA ALA A 117 0.59 -6.96 -13.33
C ALA A 117 1.96 -7.34 -13.94
N LEU A 118 2.30 -8.64 -14.00
CA LEU A 118 3.52 -9.16 -14.65
C LEU A 118 3.59 -8.77 -16.13
N LYS A 119 2.47 -8.86 -16.85
CA LYS A 119 2.40 -8.44 -18.27
C LYS A 119 2.40 -6.92 -18.44
N GLY A 120 2.19 -6.14 -17.38
CA GLY A 120 1.99 -4.70 -17.46
C GLY A 120 0.59 -4.31 -17.96
N GLU A 121 -0.34 -5.25 -17.97
CA GLU A 121 -1.74 -5.07 -18.36
C GLU A 121 -2.52 -4.44 -17.18
N VAL A 122 -2.05 -3.30 -16.71
CA VAL A 122 -2.69 -2.55 -15.61
C VAL A 122 -3.52 -1.41 -16.18
N ASP A 123 -4.82 -1.50 -16.01
CA ASP A 123 -5.72 -0.39 -16.30
C ASP A 123 -5.78 0.53 -15.07
N LEU A 124 -5.18 1.70 -15.21
CA LEU A 124 -5.08 2.76 -14.19
C LEU A 124 -5.78 4.04 -14.67
N ASN A 125 -6.85 3.90 -15.42
CA ASN A 125 -7.70 5.03 -15.77
C ASN A 125 -8.44 5.53 -14.52
N ASP A 126 -8.78 6.82 -14.50
CA ASP A 126 -9.51 7.48 -13.41
C ASP A 126 -8.78 7.60 -12.06
N LEU A 127 -7.45 7.55 -12.07
CA LEU A 127 -6.65 7.92 -10.91
C LEU A 127 -6.57 9.44 -10.80
N ASN A 128 -6.95 9.98 -9.64
CA ASN A 128 -6.82 11.39 -9.33
C ASN A 128 -5.81 11.60 -8.20
N LYS A 129 -6.21 11.88 -6.99
CA LYS A 129 -5.31 11.98 -5.83
C LYS A 129 -5.15 10.60 -5.19
N VAL A 130 -3.95 10.10 -5.19
CA VAL A 130 -3.65 8.70 -4.85
C VAL A 130 -2.84 8.60 -3.56
N TYR A 131 -3.23 7.64 -2.72
CA TYR A 131 -2.37 7.05 -1.71
C TYR A 131 -1.90 5.68 -2.21
N ILE A 132 -0.61 5.38 -2.07
CA ILE A 132 -0.04 4.08 -2.48
C ILE A 132 0.39 3.32 -1.25
N SER A 133 -0.17 2.13 -1.02
CA SER A 133 0.29 1.20 0.01
C SER A 133 1.08 0.07 -0.65
N ILE A 134 2.25 -0.23 -0.10
CA ILE A 134 3.16 -1.22 -0.65
C ILE A 134 3.47 -2.25 0.43
N ASP A 135 2.79 -3.40 0.35
CA ASP A 135 3.19 -4.58 1.07
C ASP A 135 4.41 -5.21 0.39
N MET A 136 5.47 -5.47 1.17
CA MET A 136 6.70 -6.03 0.63
C MET A 136 6.54 -7.48 0.15
N ASP A 137 5.45 -8.16 0.50
CA ASP A 137 5.16 -9.50 0.00
C ASP A 137 4.54 -9.53 -1.42
N VAL A 138 4.20 -8.35 -1.99
CA VAL A 138 3.85 -8.25 -3.42
C VAL A 138 4.98 -8.77 -4.31
N PHE A 139 6.22 -8.62 -3.85
CA PHE A 139 7.40 -9.14 -4.53
C PHE A 139 7.50 -10.66 -4.39
N ASP A 140 8.18 -11.27 -5.36
CA ASP A 140 8.55 -12.68 -5.25
C ASP A 140 9.54 -12.89 -4.10
N PRO A 141 9.41 -13.95 -3.27
CA PRO A 141 10.33 -14.22 -2.16
C PRO A 141 11.78 -14.42 -2.57
N SER A 142 12.05 -14.70 -3.84
CA SER A 142 13.43 -14.77 -4.36
C SER A 142 14.12 -13.39 -4.40
N ILE A 143 13.34 -12.31 -4.29
CA ILE A 143 13.81 -10.92 -4.36
C ILE A 143 13.61 -10.20 -3.04
N ALA A 144 12.49 -10.45 -2.38
CA ALA A 144 12.14 -9.85 -1.09
C ALA A 144 11.78 -10.94 -0.06
N PRO A 145 12.77 -11.68 0.45
CA PRO A 145 12.52 -12.75 1.42
C PRO A 145 12.18 -12.25 2.83
N GLY A 146 12.46 -10.99 3.15
CA GLY A 146 12.32 -10.39 4.46
C GLY A 146 10.90 -9.94 4.79
N VAL A 147 9.93 -10.85 4.66
CA VAL A 147 8.50 -10.66 4.98
C VAL A 147 8.00 -11.79 5.87
N SER A 148 6.94 -11.54 6.64
CA SER A 148 6.41 -12.56 7.57
C SER A 148 5.57 -13.61 6.87
N ASN A 149 4.93 -13.28 5.75
CA ASN A 149 4.01 -14.15 5.01
C ASN A 149 4.35 -14.18 3.51
N PRO A 150 5.48 -14.78 3.11
CA PRO A 150 5.95 -14.77 1.74
C PRO A 150 5.06 -15.62 0.82
N GLU A 151 4.68 -15.06 -0.33
CA GLU A 151 3.93 -15.76 -1.37
C GLU A 151 4.75 -15.86 -2.66
N PRO A 152 4.97 -17.07 -3.22
CA PRO A 152 5.67 -17.26 -4.49
C PRO A 152 4.94 -16.66 -5.70
N PHE A 153 5.67 -16.51 -6.81
CA PHE A 153 5.17 -15.98 -8.09
C PHE A 153 4.78 -14.50 -8.03
N GLY A 154 5.48 -13.73 -7.21
CA GLY A 154 5.29 -12.29 -7.08
C GLY A 154 5.97 -11.47 -8.19
N LEU A 155 5.86 -10.16 -8.06
CA LEU A 155 6.51 -9.21 -8.97
C LEU A 155 8.03 -9.19 -8.75
N ASN A 156 8.79 -8.98 -9.82
CA ASN A 156 10.15 -8.51 -9.68
C ASN A 156 10.21 -6.98 -9.59
N HIS A 157 11.38 -6.45 -9.24
CA HIS A 157 11.57 -5.01 -9.05
C HIS A 157 11.35 -4.17 -10.34
N PHE A 158 11.61 -4.70 -11.53
CA PHE A 158 11.37 -3.98 -12.79
C PHE A 158 9.88 -3.91 -13.13
N GLU A 159 9.16 -5.00 -12.90
CA GLU A 159 7.71 -5.09 -13.11
C GLU A 159 6.98 -4.14 -12.16
N PHE A 160 7.35 -4.17 -10.88
CA PHE A 160 6.84 -3.24 -9.89
C PHE A 160 7.10 -1.78 -10.29
N MET A 161 8.35 -1.44 -10.62
CA MET A 161 8.71 -0.06 -11.00
C MET A 161 7.99 0.42 -12.26
N ARG A 162 7.72 -0.47 -13.21
CA ARG A 162 6.92 -0.16 -14.41
C ARG A 162 5.49 0.26 -14.01
N VAL A 163 4.86 -0.49 -13.10
CA VAL A 163 3.51 -0.18 -12.61
C VAL A 163 3.52 1.09 -11.76
N LEU A 164 4.46 1.22 -10.83
CA LEU A 164 4.60 2.41 -9.99
C LEU A 164 4.74 3.68 -10.83
N LYS A 165 5.63 3.66 -11.83
CA LYS A 165 5.81 4.78 -12.75
C LYS A 165 4.51 5.14 -13.48
N LYS A 166 3.76 4.12 -13.95
CA LYS A 166 2.46 4.32 -14.61
C LYS A 166 1.44 4.97 -13.68
N ILE A 167 1.43 4.63 -12.38
CA ILE A 167 0.58 5.29 -11.38
C ILE A 167 0.94 6.78 -11.27
N PHE A 168 2.23 7.10 -11.13
CA PHE A 168 2.68 8.50 -11.10
C PHE A 168 2.35 9.27 -12.39
N GLU A 169 2.38 8.64 -13.54
CA GLU A 169 2.03 9.26 -14.83
C GLU A 169 0.52 9.49 -14.99
N LYS A 170 -0.31 8.58 -14.49
CA LYS A 170 -1.76 8.57 -14.69
C LYS A 170 -2.54 9.34 -13.62
N SER A 171 -2.05 9.38 -12.39
CA SER A 171 -2.70 10.13 -11.31
C SER A 171 -2.52 11.65 -11.48
N SER A 172 -3.40 12.48 -10.94
CA SER A 172 -3.18 13.92 -10.86
C SER A 172 -2.17 14.27 -9.77
N GLU A 173 -2.15 13.48 -8.68
CA GLU A 173 -1.24 13.66 -7.55
C GLU A 173 -1.04 12.31 -6.82
N VAL A 174 0.20 12.01 -6.43
CA VAL A 174 0.49 11.01 -5.40
C VAL A 174 0.72 11.77 -4.10
N VAL A 175 -0.22 11.66 -3.18
CA VAL A 175 -0.24 12.42 -1.91
C VAL A 175 0.70 11.80 -0.89
N ALA A 176 0.66 10.49 -0.78
CA ALA A 176 1.47 9.76 0.18
C ALA A 176 1.69 8.31 -0.28
N LEU A 177 2.66 7.66 0.33
CA LEU A 177 2.84 6.21 0.23
C LEU A 177 3.27 5.62 1.57
N ASP A 178 2.97 4.35 1.78
CA ASP A 178 3.58 3.53 2.83
C ASP A 178 4.32 2.32 2.28
N ILE A 179 5.23 1.79 3.13
CA ILE A 179 5.86 0.48 2.95
C ILE A 179 5.62 -0.32 4.23
N VAL A 180 5.02 -1.49 4.09
CA VAL A 180 4.57 -2.34 5.19
C VAL A 180 5.05 -3.79 5.05
N GLU A 181 4.83 -4.58 6.09
CA GLU A 181 5.10 -6.03 6.20
C GLU A 181 6.57 -6.43 6.02
N LEU A 182 7.50 -5.48 5.94
CA LEU A 182 8.92 -5.80 6.02
C LEU A 182 9.25 -6.29 7.44
N ASN A 183 9.81 -7.50 7.53
CA ASN A 183 10.26 -8.10 8.77
C ASN A 183 11.79 -8.20 8.81
N PRO A 184 12.48 -7.28 9.50
CA PRO A 184 13.96 -7.29 9.57
C PRO A 184 14.54 -8.52 10.24
N LEU A 185 13.76 -9.24 11.06
CA LEU A 185 14.24 -10.43 11.78
C LEU A 185 14.43 -11.65 10.87
N VAL A 186 13.77 -11.66 9.69
CA VAL A 186 13.88 -12.74 8.71
C VAL A 186 14.54 -12.27 7.41
N ASP A 187 14.93 -11.01 7.33
CA ASP A 187 15.57 -10.42 6.15
C ASP A 187 17.06 -10.79 6.09
N VAL A 188 17.37 -11.75 5.23
CA VAL A 188 18.73 -12.27 5.07
C VAL A 188 19.59 -11.26 4.29
N GLY A 189 20.59 -10.71 4.95
CA GLY A 189 21.51 -9.75 4.34
C GLY A 189 20.88 -8.43 3.95
N ASP A 190 19.80 -8.03 4.62
CA ASP A 190 19.09 -6.78 4.43
C ASP A 190 18.57 -6.55 2.99
N VAL A 191 18.40 -7.62 2.21
CA VAL A 191 18.02 -7.54 0.79
C VAL A 191 16.68 -6.86 0.62
N THR A 192 15.68 -7.24 1.42
CA THR A 192 14.33 -6.65 1.37
C THR A 192 14.35 -5.22 1.89
N SER A 193 15.10 -4.95 2.95
CA SER A 193 15.26 -3.60 3.51
C SER A 193 15.90 -2.64 2.50
N ILE A 194 16.92 -3.08 1.78
CA ILE A 194 17.57 -2.31 0.71
C ILE A 194 16.60 -2.05 -0.44
N LEU A 195 15.80 -3.04 -0.84
CA LEU A 195 14.76 -2.87 -1.85
C LEU A 195 13.70 -1.84 -1.41
N ALA A 196 13.20 -1.94 -0.17
CA ALA A 196 12.26 -0.99 0.39
C ALA A 196 12.80 0.45 0.40
N ALA A 197 14.05 0.63 0.84
CA ALA A 197 14.72 1.93 0.82
C ALA A 197 14.87 2.47 -0.63
N LYS A 198 15.21 1.59 -1.57
CA LYS A 198 15.32 1.96 -2.99
C LYS A 198 13.97 2.40 -3.56
N ILE A 199 12.87 1.74 -3.21
CA ILE A 199 11.51 2.13 -3.63
C ILE A 199 11.17 3.54 -3.15
N VAL A 200 11.49 3.89 -1.90
CA VAL A 200 11.28 5.25 -1.37
C VAL A 200 12.05 6.28 -2.20
N ILE A 201 13.31 6.01 -2.53
CA ILE A 201 14.15 6.91 -3.34
C ILE A 201 13.55 7.10 -4.74
N GLU A 202 13.16 6.01 -5.41
CA GLU A 202 12.57 6.06 -6.74
C GLU A 202 11.20 6.78 -6.76
N ALA A 203 10.34 6.49 -5.81
CA ALA A 203 9.05 7.18 -5.67
C ALA A 203 9.24 8.68 -5.43
N SER A 204 10.21 9.06 -4.59
CA SER A 204 10.58 10.46 -4.35
C SER A 204 11.10 11.13 -5.64
N GLY A 205 11.91 10.43 -6.42
CA GLY A 205 12.40 10.91 -7.72
C GLY A 205 11.26 11.13 -8.73
N LEU A 206 10.32 10.19 -8.82
CA LEU A 206 9.13 10.31 -9.67
C LEU A 206 8.25 11.50 -9.25
N TYR A 207 8.06 11.69 -7.95
CA TYR A 207 7.31 12.82 -7.39
C TYR A 207 7.95 14.17 -7.75
N LEU A 208 9.26 14.33 -7.55
CA LEU A 208 9.98 15.56 -7.84
C LEU A 208 9.96 15.89 -9.33
N LYS A 209 10.25 14.92 -10.18
CA LYS A 209 10.21 15.08 -11.65
C LYS A 209 8.85 15.59 -12.13
N ARG A 210 7.76 15.09 -11.57
CA ARG A 210 6.42 15.52 -11.92
C ARG A 210 6.17 16.98 -11.54
N ARG A 211 6.61 17.41 -10.36
CA ARG A 211 6.47 18.81 -9.90
C ARG A 211 7.26 19.79 -10.77
N GLU A 212 8.42 19.39 -11.26
CA GLU A 212 9.21 20.21 -12.21
C GLU A 212 8.45 20.41 -13.53
N VAL A 213 7.91 19.34 -14.11
CA VAL A 213 7.12 19.42 -15.35
C VAL A 213 5.86 20.28 -15.17
N SER A 214 5.22 20.24 -14.01
CA SER A 214 4.01 21.04 -13.72
C SER A 214 4.32 22.54 -13.51
N ARG A 215 5.57 22.91 -13.20
CA ARG A 215 6.00 24.31 -13.04
C ARG A 215 6.39 24.98 -14.35
N ILE A 216 6.64 24.21 -15.39
CA ILE A 216 7.07 24.69 -16.72
C ILE A 216 5.86 24.90 -17.65
N LYS A 217 4.71 24.32 -17.33
CA LYS A 217 3.44 24.54 -18.02
C LYS A 217 2.65 25.69 -17.40
#